data_d079a9753f17de908de3aef5e3403dd4
#
_entry.id   d079a9753f17de908de3aef5e3403dd4
#
_cell.length_a   1.000
_cell.length_b   1.000
_cell.length_c   1.000
_cell.angle_alpha   90.00
_cell.angle_beta   90.00
_cell.angle_gamma   90.00
#
_symmetry.space_group_name_H-M   'P 1'
#
loop_
_entity.id
_entity.type
_entity.pdbx_description
1 polymer ?
#
loop_
_entity_poly.entity_id
_entity_poly.type
_entity_poly.pdbx_seq_one_letter_code
_entity_poly.pdbx_strand_id
1 'polypeptide(L)'
;MGLFDFLSGRKRPKSGVVAVSSDKLEAAILALNRDTAPYQITKCDDGSCDLVAEWKIVDAKWYEIFGKAGLKKAFKVKMRLDVEKSEVRAVDMDYTVSWRAGVPELELHASGFRGQKSEISFGTAYAFSEELEFGQVYNYRFNSAEIKKPLQQAVTDNGWTWRGVAFGKL
;
A
#
# COMPACT_ATOMS: atom_id res chain seq x y z
N MET A 1 -4.37 -23.36 -0.18
CA MET A 1 -3.76 -22.28 -1.00
C MET A 1 -3.19 -22.93 -2.25
N GLY A 2 -3.75 -22.63 -3.41
CA GLY A 2 -3.26 -23.20 -4.65
C GLY A 2 -1.99 -22.50 -5.14
N LEU A 3 -1.14 -23.23 -5.84
CA LEU A 3 0.08 -22.70 -6.49
C LEU A 3 -0.25 -21.50 -7.39
N PHE A 4 -1.41 -21.52 -8.04
CA PHE A 4 -1.91 -20.43 -8.87
C PHE A 4 -2.28 -19.17 -8.09
N ASP A 5 -2.72 -19.29 -6.83
CA ASP A 5 -3.05 -18.13 -6.00
C ASP A 5 -1.78 -17.38 -5.58
N PHE A 6 -0.68 -18.09 -5.41
CA PHE A 6 0.64 -17.48 -5.14
C PHE A 6 1.16 -16.69 -6.35
N LEU A 7 1.06 -17.26 -7.53
CA LEU A 7 1.51 -16.63 -8.78
C LEU A 7 0.63 -15.46 -9.23
N SER A 8 -0.68 -15.52 -8.91
CA SER A 8 -1.64 -14.48 -9.27
C SER A 8 -1.77 -13.34 -8.26
N GLY A 9 -1.03 -13.39 -7.14
CA GLY A 9 -1.18 -12.41 -6.06
C GLY A 9 -2.57 -12.38 -5.43
N ARG A 10 -3.31 -13.47 -5.53
CA ARG A 10 -4.67 -13.60 -5.01
C ARG A 10 -4.65 -14.08 -3.55
N LYS A 11 -5.45 -13.42 -2.71
CA LYS A 11 -5.72 -13.84 -1.33
C LYS A 11 -7.23 -14.02 -1.16
N ARG A 12 -7.63 -15.19 -0.70
CA ARG A 12 -9.05 -15.50 -0.48
C ARG A 12 -9.43 -15.42 0.99
N PRO A 13 -10.69 -15.08 1.32
CA PRO A 13 -11.19 -15.17 2.67
C PRO A 13 -11.14 -16.63 3.17
N LYS A 14 -11.12 -16.79 4.48
CA LYS A 14 -11.29 -18.11 5.10
C LYS A 14 -12.67 -18.67 4.78
N SER A 15 -12.77 -19.99 4.72
CA SER A 15 -14.06 -20.67 4.51
C SER A 15 -15.08 -20.23 5.57
N GLY A 16 -16.30 -19.95 5.13
CA GLY A 16 -17.40 -19.56 5.99
C GLY A 16 -17.50 -18.06 6.31
N VAL A 17 -16.52 -17.24 5.88
CA VAL A 17 -16.63 -15.77 6.03
C VAL A 17 -17.51 -15.21 4.92
N VAL A 18 -18.61 -14.58 5.31
CA VAL A 18 -19.56 -13.94 4.39
C VAL A 18 -19.06 -12.55 4.02
N ALA A 19 -19.12 -12.22 2.72
CA ALA A 19 -18.74 -10.90 2.25
C ALA A 19 -19.66 -9.82 2.83
N VAL A 20 -19.07 -8.79 3.42
CA VAL A 20 -19.80 -7.60 3.84
C VAL A 20 -20.10 -6.70 2.63
N SER A 21 -20.97 -5.69 2.80
CA SER A 21 -21.21 -4.69 1.76
C SER A 21 -19.93 -3.91 1.43
N SER A 22 -19.88 -3.33 0.22
CA SER A 22 -18.75 -2.50 -0.23
C SER A 22 -18.47 -1.33 0.72
N ASP A 23 -19.52 -0.67 1.23
CA ASP A 23 -19.37 0.45 2.17
C ASP A 23 -18.71 0.03 3.49
N LYS A 24 -19.09 -1.15 4.00
CA LYS A 24 -18.46 -1.72 5.20
C LYS A 24 -17.01 -2.10 4.96
N LEU A 25 -16.71 -2.67 3.80
CA LEU A 25 -15.33 -2.99 3.43
C LEU A 25 -14.50 -1.73 3.27
N GLU A 26 -15.02 -0.71 2.57
CA GLU A 26 -14.35 0.58 2.41
C GLU A 26 -14.04 1.20 3.78
N ALA A 27 -15.02 1.23 4.69
CA ALA A 27 -14.83 1.73 6.04
C ALA A 27 -13.75 0.93 6.82
N ALA A 28 -13.73 -0.39 6.68
CA ALA A 28 -12.74 -1.25 7.32
C ALA A 28 -11.32 -0.99 6.78
N ILE A 29 -11.18 -0.76 5.48
CA ILE A 29 -9.90 -0.41 4.88
C ILE A 29 -9.43 0.98 5.33
N LEU A 30 -10.32 1.98 5.32
CA LEU A 30 -9.99 3.33 5.78
C LEU A 30 -9.66 3.39 7.29
N ALA A 31 -10.23 2.49 8.09
CA ALA A 31 -9.93 2.37 9.52
C ALA A 31 -8.50 1.88 9.82
N LEU A 32 -7.76 1.41 8.82
CA LEU A 32 -6.33 1.09 8.96
C LEU A 32 -5.46 2.36 9.09
N ASN A 33 -6.01 3.53 8.74
CA ASN A 33 -5.30 4.80 8.90
C ASN A 33 -4.99 5.08 10.36
N ARG A 34 -3.76 5.48 10.63
CA ARG A 34 -3.30 5.91 11.94
C ARG A 34 -2.13 6.89 11.78
N ASP A 35 -2.00 7.82 12.71
CA ASP A 35 -0.93 8.84 12.63
C ASP A 35 0.47 8.23 12.73
N THR A 36 0.59 7.12 13.42
CA THR A 36 1.85 6.40 13.62
C THR A 36 2.28 5.53 12.44
N ALA A 37 1.39 5.30 11.46
CA ALA A 37 1.75 4.53 10.27
C ALA A 37 2.42 5.42 9.21
N PRO A 38 3.48 4.92 8.54
CA PRO A 38 4.18 5.67 7.49
C PRO A 38 3.42 5.73 6.18
N TYR A 39 2.21 5.24 6.14
CA TYR A 39 1.33 5.23 4.97
C TYR A 39 -0.05 5.79 5.31
N GLN A 40 -0.77 6.18 4.29
CA GLN A 40 -2.17 6.60 4.36
C GLN A 40 -3.00 5.93 3.27
N ILE A 41 -4.29 5.80 3.55
CA ILE A 41 -5.28 5.29 2.61
C ILE A 41 -6.33 6.37 2.42
N THR A 42 -6.59 6.74 1.17
CA THR A 42 -7.57 7.76 0.81
C THR A 42 -8.48 7.27 -0.32
N LYS A 43 -9.60 7.96 -0.53
CA LYS A 43 -10.42 7.76 -1.72
C LYS A 43 -9.74 8.38 -2.93
N CYS A 44 -9.91 7.77 -4.10
CA CYS A 44 -9.44 8.35 -5.34
C CYS A 44 -10.41 9.43 -5.82
N ASP A 45 -9.89 10.62 -6.10
CA ASP A 45 -10.72 11.74 -6.57
C ASP A 45 -10.88 11.77 -8.09
N ASP A 46 -10.00 11.08 -8.81
CA ASP A 46 -9.92 11.08 -10.27
C ASP A 46 -10.74 9.99 -10.97
N GLY A 47 -11.46 9.18 -10.19
CA GLY A 47 -12.24 8.05 -10.70
C GLY A 47 -11.42 6.86 -11.22
N SER A 48 -10.09 6.94 -11.17
CA SER A 48 -9.22 5.87 -11.65
C SER A 48 -9.21 4.63 -10.74
N CYS A 49 -9.63 4.80 -9.50
CA CYS A 49 -9.77 3.75 -8.50
C CYS A 49 -10.84 4.14 -7.48
N ASP A 50 -11.10 3.29 -6.51
CA ASP A 50 -11.95 3.62 -5.36
C ASP A 50 -11.10 4.08 -4.18
N LEU A 51 -10.02 3.37 -3.91
CA LEU A 51 -9.09 3.68 -2.82
C LEU A 51 -7.64 3.64 -3.30
N VAL A 52 -6.80 4.45 -2.69
CA VAL A 52 -5.34 4.42 -2.87
C VAL A 52 -4.64 4.37 -1.52
N ALA A 53 -3.68 3.47 -1.40
CA ALA A 53 -2.76 3.40 -0.27
C ALA A 53 -1.37 3.84 -0.73
N GLU A 54 -0.78 4.79 -0.03
CA GLU A 54 0.51 5.38 -0.39
C GLU A 54 1.36 5.72 0.83
N TRP A 55 2.68 5.79 0.66
CA TRP A 55 3.57 6.28 1.69
C TRP A 55 3.36 7.79 1.92
N LYS A 56 3.44 8.24 3.18
CA LYS A 56 3.31 9.65 3.59
C LYS A 56 4.54 10.49 3.23
N ILE A 57 5.03 10.40 2.01
CA ILE A 57 6.28 11.04 1.59
C ILE A 57 6.17 12.55 1.57
N VAL A 58 5.00 13.07 1.23
CA VAL A 58 4.74 14.52 1.16
C VAL A 58 4.19 15.10 2.48
N ASP A 59 3.93 14.26 3.47
CA ASP A 59 3.53 14.72 4.80
C ASP A 59 4.72 15.32 5.55
N ALA A 60 4.58 16.53 6.06
CA ALA A 60 5.65 17.28 6.71
C ALA A 60 6.32 16.55 7.89
N LYS A 61 5.58 15.68 8.58
CA LYS A 61 6.14 14.86 9.67
C LYS A 61 7.00 13.71 9.17
N TRP A 62 6.69 13.20 7.98
CA TRP A 62 7.27 11.97 7.45
C TRP A 62 8.34 12.21 6.38
N TYR A 63 8.25 13.30 5.60
CA TYR A 63 9.21 13.52 4.52
C TYR A 63 10.64 13.69 5.02
N GLU A 64 10.83 14.28 6.20
CA GLU A 64 12.16 14.43 6.81
C GLU A 64 12.78 13.06 7.13
N ILE A 65 11.96 12.13 7.63
CA ILE A 65 12.36 10.76 7.93
C ILE A 65 12.76 10.04 6.64
N PHE A 66 11.90 10.11 5.64
CA PHE A 66 12.16 9.47 4.34
C PHE A 66 13.37 10.08 3.63
N GLY A 67 13.57 11.40 3.75
CA GLY A 67 14.73 12.09 3.21
C GLY A 67 16.04 11.66 3.88
N LYS A 68 16.07 11.57 5.20
CA LYS A 68 17.21 11.07 5.96
C LYS A 68 17.51 9.59 5.67
N ALA A 69 16.47 8.80 5.42
CA ALA A 69 16.61 7.41 5.01
C ALA A 69 17.09 7.24 3.57
N GLY A 70 17.17 8.33 2.79
CA GLY A 70 17.60 8.29 1.39
C GLY A 70 16.62 7.57 0.47
N LEU A 71 15.32 7.69 0.71
CA LEU A 71 14.29 7.07 -0.10
C LEU A 71 14.40 7.51 -1.56
N LYS A 72 14.59 6.56 -2.46
CA LYS A 72 14.72 6.80 -3.91
C LYS A 72 13.51 6.32 -4.71
N LYS A 73 12.75 5.41 -4.15
CA LYS A 73 11.57 4.82 -4.78
C LYS A 73 10.44 4.69 -3.79
N ALA A 74 9.25 5.01 -4.24
CA ALA A 74 8.02 4.78 -3.51
C ALA A 74 7.04 4.00 -4.39
N PHE A 75 6.00 3.44 -3.77
CA PHE A 75 4.92 2.83 -4.53
C PHE A 75 3.57 3.23 -3.93
N LYS A 76 2.55 3.14 -4.76
CA LYS A 76 1.15 3.26 -4.37
C LYS A 76 0.44 1.98 -4.71
N VAL A 77 -0.58 1.65 -3.94
CA VAL A 77 -1.49 0.56 -4.25
C VAL A 77 -2.85 1.17 -4.57
N LYS A 78 -3.24 1.14 -5.82
CA LYS A 78 -4.59 1.55 -6.24
C LYS A 78 -5.52 0.34 -6.16
N MET A 79 -6.72 0.55 -5.64
CA MET A 79 -7.70 -0.51 -5.40
C MET A 79 -9.04 -0.15 -6.00
N ARG A 80 -9.69 -1.14 -6.62
CA ARG A 80 -11.08 -1.08 -7.10
C ARG A 80 -11.90 -2.20 -6.47
N LEU A 81 -13.08 -1.86 -6.00
CA LEU A 81 -14.00 -2.81 -5.40
C LEU A 81 -14.96 -3.34 -6.46
N ASP A 82 -14.79 -4.59 -6.86
CA ASP A 82 -15.72 -5.30 -7.74
C ASP A 82 -16.82 -5.95 -6.88
N VAL A 83 -17.95 -5.26 -6.76
CA VAL A 83 -19.05 -5.66 -5.88
C VAL A 83 -19.68 -6.97 -6.33
N GLU A 84 -19.80 -7.20 -7.64
CA GLU A 84 -20.43 -8.40 -8.18
C GLU A 84 -19.65 -9.67 -7.82
N LYS A 85 -18.32 -9.55 -7.76
CA LYS A 85 -17.42 -10.67 -7.45
C LYS A 85 -16.97 -10.71 -6.00
N SER A 86 -17.32 -9.70 -5.19
CA SER A 86 -16.75 -9.49 -3.86
C SER A 86 -15.22 -9.59 -3.91
N GLU A 87 -14.62 -8.83 -4.82
CA GLU A 87 -13.19 -8.85 -5.11
C GLU A 87 -12.62 -7.42 -5.07
N VAL A 88 -11.51 -7.24 -4.37
CA VAL A 88 -10.69 -6.02 -4.45
C VAL A 88 -9.57 -6.25 -5.45
N ARG A 89 -9.61 -5.53 -6.55
CA ARG A 89 -8.55 -5.54 -7.55
C ARG A 89 -7.52 -4.49 -7.18
N ALA A 90 -6.26 -4.88 -7.08
CA ALA A 90 -5.19 -4.01 -6.63
C ALA A 90 -4.04 -3.97 -7.64
N VAL A 91 -3.57 -2.78 -7.95
CA VAL A 91 -2.40 -2.56 -8.81
C VAL A 91 -1.35 -1.76 -8.08
N ASP A 92 -0.09 -2.20 -8.18
CA ASP A 92 1.06 -1.50 -7.65
C ASP A 92 1.60 -0.53 -8.70
N MET A 93 1.86 0.70 -8.30
CA MET A 93 2.45 1.74 -9.15
C MET A 93 3.72 2.28 -8.49
N ASP A 94 4.79 2.35 -9.25
CA ASP A 94 6.09 2.85 -8.79
C ASP A 94 6.29 4.32 -9.10
N TYR A 95 6.96 4.99 -8.16
CA TYR A 95 7.40 6.37 -8.28
C TYR A 95 8.89 6.46 -7.95
N THR A 96 9.62 7.30 -8.68
CA THR A 96 10.92 7.77 -8.24
C THR A 96 10.76 8.97 -7.33
N VAL A 97 11.54 9.01 -6.27
CA VAL A 97 11.60 10.11 -5.33
C VAL A 97 12.96 10.78 -5.48
N SER A 98 12.98 12.04 -5.82
CA SER A 98 14.14 12.90 -5.75
C SER A 98 13.99 13.92 -4.64
N TRP A 99 15.09 14.30 -4.01
CA TRP A 99 15.10 15.21 -2.88
C TRP A 99 15.81 16.50 -3.28
N ARG A 100 15.09 17.62 -3.31
CA ARG A 100 15.63 18.92 -3.57
C ARG A 100 15.52 19.79 -2.32
N ALA A 101 16.64 20.16 -1.73
CA ALA A 101 16.69 20.93 -0.48
C ALA A 101 15.82 20.34 0.65
N GLY A 102 15.78 19.00 0.77
CA GLY A 102 14.99 18.29 1.78
C GLY A 102 13.51 18.13 1.45
N VAL A 103 13.05 18.63 0.29
CA VAL A 103 11.67 18.47 -0.19
C VAL A 103 11.61 17.32 -1.20
N PRO A 104 10.65 16.40 -1.07
CA PRO A 104 10.49 15.30 -2.02
C PRO A 104 9.83 15.78 -3.32
N GLU A 105 10.41 15.39 -4.43
CA GLU A 105 9.81 15.47 -5.77
C GLU A 105 9.47 14.06 -6.23
N LEU A 106 8.22 13.84 -6.57
CA LEU A 106 7.74 12.54 -7.02
C LEU A 106 7.58 12.52 -8.53
N GLU A 107 8.29 11.62 -9.19
CA GLU A 107 8.12 11.36 -10.62
C GLU A 107 7.51 9.98 -10.84
N LEU A 108 6.35 9.94 -11.50
CA LEU A 108 5.76 8.69 -11.94
C LEU A 108 6.57 8.12 -13.10
N HIS A 109 7.15 6.95 -12.90
CA HIS A 109 7.73 6.22 -14.02
C HIS A 109 6.63 5.62 -14.89
N ALA A 110 6.42 6.21 -16.06
CA ALA A 110 5.47 5.69 -17.05
C ALA A 110 5.83 4.28 -17.54
N SER A 111 7.10 3.90 -17.44
CA SER A 111 7.60 2.54 -17.68
C SER A 111 7.63 1.67 -16.43
N GLY A 112 7.10 2.20 -15.33
CA GLY A 112 7.12 1.54 -14.03
C GLY A 112 6.39 0.21 -14.07
N PHE A 113 6.94 -0.73 -13.37
CA PHE A 113 6.39 -2.05 -13.18
C PHE A 113 4.99 -1.95 -12.59
N ARG A 114 3.98 -2.24 -13.39
CA ARG A 114 2.62 -2.46 -12.93
C ARG A 114 2.49 -3.93 -12.58
N GLY A 115 2.66 -4.26 -11.33
CA GLY A 115 2.61 -5.66 -10.92
C GLY A 115 2.65 -5.80 -9.41
N GLN A 116 2.88 -7.02 -8.95
CA GLN A 116 3.00 -7.33 -7.54
C GLN A 116 4.46 -7.17 -7.13
N LYS A 117 4.79 -6.09 -6.41
CA LYS A 117 6.12 -5.94 -5.80
C LYS A 117 6.16 -6.51 -4.40
N SER A 118 7.25 -7.16 -4.09
CA SER A 118 7.48 -7.77 -2.79
C SER A 118 8.38 -6.97 -1.86
N GLU A 119 9.28 -6.10 -2.37
CA GLU A 119 10.27 -5.46 -1.51
C GLU A 119 10.81 -4.13 -2.07
N ILE A 120 10.97 -3.14 -1.18
CA ILE A 120 11.78 -1.94 -1.41
C ILE A 120 12.76 -1.84 -0.24
N SER A 121 14.06 -1.86 -0.50
CA SER A 121 15.08 -1.74 0.53
C SER A 121 15.77 -0.38 0.51
N PHE A 122 16.09 0.15 1.68
CA PHE A 122 16.78 1.42 1.89
C PHE A 122 17.99 1.24 2.78
N GLY A 123 19.00 2.07 2.54
CA GLY A 123 20.32 1.91 3.12
C GLY A 123 20.48 2.33 4.58
N THR A 124 19.53 3.04 5.21
CA THR A 124 19.59 3.41 6.62
C THR A 124 18.22 3.36 7.26
N ALA A 125 18.15 2.75 8.41
CA ALA A 125 16.89 2.38 9.03
C ALA A 125 16.50 3.31 10.17
N TYR A 126 15.28 3.79 10.12
CA TYR A 126 14.62 4.44 11.23
C TYR A 126 13.48 3.55 11.72
N ALA A 127 13.39 3.33 13.03
CA ALA A 127 12.22 2.70 13.63
C ALA A 127 11.13 3.74 13.81
N PHE A 128 9.94 3.35 13.49
CA PHE A 128 8.76 4.07 13.89
C PHE A 128 8.29 3.50 15.24
N SER A 129 8.42 4.28 16.30
CA SER A 129 7.75 3.95 17.54
C SER A 129 6.29 4.37 17.48
N GLU A 130 5.45 3.73 18.27
CA GLU A 130 4.02 4.12 18.39
C GLU A 130 3.83 5.57 18.85
N GLU A 131 4.87 6.18 19.41
CA GLU A 131 4.87 7.55 19.93
C GLU A 131 5.52 8.57 18.98
N LEU A 132 5.79 8.21 17.72
CA LEU A 132 6.48 9.07 16.75
C LEU A 132 7.87 9.52 17.19
N GLU A 133 8.47 8.86 18.14
CA GLU A 133 9.87 9.11 18.51
C GLU A 133 10.80 8.40 17.54
N PHE A 134 11.75 9.18 17.02
CA PHE A 134 12.71 8.68 16.04
C PHE A 134 13.77 7.84 16.74
N GLY A 135 13.64 6.50 16.64
CA GLY A 135 14.68 5.57 16.97
C GLY A 135 15.49 5.21 15.74
N GLN A 136 16.80 5.27 15.83
CA GLN A 136 17.66 4.67 14.81
C GLN A 136 17.61 3.15 14.97
N VAL A 137 17.02 2.45 14.02
CA VAL A 137 17.04 0.99 13.97
C VAL A 137 17.87 0.55 12.78
N TYR A 138 18.88 -0.21 13.06
CA TYR A 138 19.72 -0.80 12.03
C TYR A 138 18.89 -1.76 11.16
N ASN A 139 18.94 -1.57 9.85
CA ASN A 139 18.30 -2.43 8.84
C ASN A 139 16.77 -2.41 8.75
N TYR A 140 16.13 -1.29 9.03
CA TYR A 140 14.71 -1.18 8.67
C TYR A 140 14.55 -1.13 7.15
N ARG A 141 13.81 -2.07 6.62
CA ARG A 141 13.47 -2.10 5.20
C ARG A 141 12.02 -1.69 5.06
N PHE A 142 11.77 -0.62 4.33
CA PHE A 142 10.42 -0.29 3.89
C PHE A 142 9.99 -1.34 2.88
N ASN A 143 9.23 -2.30 3.33
CA ASN A 143 8.74 -3.40 2.52
C ASN A 143 7.32 -3.07 2.05
N SER A 144 6.99 -3.37 0.80
CA SER A 144 5.62 -3.27 0.30
C SER A 144 4.62 -4.05 1.16
N ALA A 145 5.07 -5.09 1.85
CA ALA A 145 4.26 -5.83 2.80
C ALA A 145 3.74 -5.00 3.97
N GLU A 146 4.42 -3.93 4.38
CA GLU A 146 3.95 -3.02 5.43
C GLU A 146 2.61 -2.36 5.09
N ILE A 147 2.39 -2.05 3.82
CA ILE A 147 1.09 -1.55 3.33
C ILE A 147 0.19 -2.71 2.92
N LYS A 148 0.69 -3.67 2.16
CA LYS A 148 -0.15 -4.71 1.55
C LYS A 148 -0.74 -5.70 2.54
N LYS A 149 0.02 -6.13 3.55
CA LYS A 149 -0.49 -7.11 4.52
C LYS A 149 -1.73 -6.63 5.26
N PRO A 150 -1.75 -5.42 5.86
CA PRO A 150 -2.96 -4.91 6.50
C PRO A 150 -4.14 -4.80 5.54
N LEU A 151 -3.92 -4.34 4.30
CA LEU A 151 -4.95 -4.24 3.28
C LEU A 151 -5.52 -5.61 2.92
N GLN A 152 -4.66 -6.58 2.62
CA GLN A 152 -5.06 -7.94 2.30
C GLN A 152 -5.83 -8.60 3.45
N GLN A 153 -5.38 -8.37 4.68
CA GLN A 153 -6.03 -8.90 5.87
C GLN A 153 -7.43 -8.28 6.05
N ALA A 154 -7.55 -6.96 5.95
CA ALA A 154 -8.84 -6.28 6.05
C ALA A 154 -9.83 -6.77 4.99
N VAL A 155 -9.38 -6.97 3.75
CA VAL A 155 -10.21 -7.48 2.65
C VAL A 155 -10.67 -8.91 2.94
N THR A 156 -9.77 -9.80 3.30
CA THR A 156 -10.10 -11.22 3.51
C THR A 156 -10.90 -11.47 4.78
N ASP A 157 -10.66 -10.71 5.85
CA ASP A 157 -11.44 -10.81 7.09
C ASP A 157 -12.89 -10.33 6.91
N ASN A 158 -13.13 -9.47 5.91
CA ASN A 158 -14.46 -9.00 5.53
C ASN A 158 -15.11 -9.85 4.41
N GLY A 159 -14.59 -11.03 4.13
CA GLY A 159 -15.16 -12.00 3.21
C GLY A 159 -14.94 -11.69 1.72
N TRP A 160 -14.06 -10.73 1.40
CA TRP A 160 -13.72 -10.37 0.03
C TRP A 160 -12.40 -11.01 -0.39
N THR A 161 -12.25 -11.20 -1.69
CA THR A 161 -11.00 -11.69 -2.28
C THR A 161 -10.09 -10.52 -2.65
N TRP A 162 -8.83 -10.56 -2.27
CA TRP A 162 -7.81 -9.68 -2.80
C TRP A 162 -7.23 -10.25 -4.09
N ARG A 163 -7.18 -9.45 -5.14
CA ARG A 163 -6.57 -9.82 -6.42
C ARG A 163 -5.57 -8.79 -6.86
N GLY A 164 -4.29 -9.14 -6.81
CA GLY A 164 -3.25 -8.37 -7.46
C GLY A 164 -3.38 -8.46 -8.97
N VAL A 165 -3.44 -7.32 -9.64
CA VAL A 165 -3.46 -7.25 -11.10
C VAL A 165 -2.16 -6.63 -11.61
N ALA A 166 -1.56 -7.31 -12.60
CA ALA A 166 -0.45 -6.77 -13.36
C ALA A 166 -1.01 -5.93 -14.49
N PHE A 167 -0.69 -5.14 -15.20
CA PHE A 167 -1.18 -4.50 -16.43
C PHE A 167 -2.68 -4.62 -16.64
N GLY A 168 -3.48 -4.20 -15.72
CA GLY A 168 -4.91 -4.35 -15.86
C GLY A 168 -5.68 -3.05 -15.71
N LYS A 169 -6.85 -3.05 -16.30
CA LYS A 169 -7.87 -2.10 -15.90
C LYS A 169 -8.27 -2.47 -14.47
N LEU A 170 -8.11 -1.53 -13.57
CA LEU A 170 -8.77 -1.60 -12.29
C LEU A 170 -10.28 -1.59 -12.50
#